data_23e2c173439a1fa2e11360e3d8079116
#
_entry.id   23e2c173439a1fa2e11360e3d8079116
#
_cell.length_a   1.000
_cell.length_b   1.000
_cell.length_c   1.000
_cell.angle_alpha   90.00
_cell.angle_beta   90.00
_cell.angle_gamma   90.00
#
_symmetry.space_group_name_H-M   'P 1'
#
loop_
_entity.id
_entity.type
_entity.pdbx_description
1 polymer ?
#
loop_
_entity_poly.entity_id
_entity_poly.type
_entity_poly.pdbx_seq_one_letter_code
_entity_poly.pdbx_strand_id
1 'polypeptide(L)'
;MSTSTVHKNRNGAAAKPAHDARAPLLLNGDHLSVPEFERRYEAMAEDGKAELIEGIVFMAPPISSEHGKANNILGVLLGQYAAATPGVACAVNASLRLDGRNEYQPDVLLWIEQGKLARTKAGPDGLLEGRPELVAEIALSSHAYDLYEKKAVYQRNQIPEYIVWEVMDARFHWFALEHGEYFPLTARQDLRGAVVCSRVFPGLWLEIPSLAVGKGYDKGIYGTLNKGLKSAEHRAFVKKLAKS
;
A
#
# COMPACT_ATOMS: atom_id res chain seq x y z
N MET A 1 -56.14 0.25 9.44
CA MET A 1 -55.26 0.76 8.41
C MET A 1 -54.11 1.50 9.09
N SER A 2 -52.98 0.86 9.21
CA SER A 2 -51.79 1.42 9.89
C SER A 2 -50.73 1.67 8.83
N THR A 3 -50.44 2.95 8.57
CA THR A 3 -49.42 3.39 7.65
C THR A 3 -48.05 3.40 8.30
N SER A 4 -47.21 2.43 7.95
CA SER A 4 -45.83 2.39 8.37
C SER A 4 -45.00 3.43 7.56
N THR A 5 -44.49 4.45 8.26
CA THR A 5 -43.63 5.48 7.71
C THR A 5 -42.21 4.97 7.68
N VAL A 6 -41.69 4.68 6.48
CA VAL A 6 -40.27 4.31 6.26
C VAL A 6 -39.43 5.58 6.35
N HIS A 7 -38.63 5.72 7.41
CA HIS A 7 -37.59 6.75 7.49
C HIS A 7 -36.42 6.38 6.55
N LYS A 8 -36.28 7.06 5.43
CA LYS A 8 -35.08 7.04 4.60
C LYS A 8 -33.95 7.77 5.31
N ASN A 9 -32.94 7.03 5.73
CA ASN A 9 -31.69 7.60 6.23
C ASN A 9 -30.94 8.29 5.09
N ARG A 10 -30.57 9.57 5.26
CA ARG A 10 -30.01 10.45 4.20
C ARG A 10 -28.50 10.29 3.97
N ASN A 11 -27.84 9.32 4.58
CA ASN A 11 -26.44 9.01 4.33
C ASN A 11 -26.36 7.72 3.54
N GLY A 12 -26.00 7.80 2.26
CA GLY A 12 -25.91 6.69 1.32
C GLY A 12 -24.75 5.71 1.55
N ALA A 13 -24.39 5.44 2.79
CA ALA A 13 -23.55 4.31 3.13
C ALA A 13 -24.41 3.05 3.04
N ALA A 14 -24.04 2.11 2.15
CA ALA A 14 -24.62 0.78 2.13
C ALA A 14 -24.49 0.19 3.53
N ALA A 15 -25.60 -0.32 4.09
CA ALA A 15 -25.59 -1.00 5.37
C ALA A 15 -24.60 -2.18 5.24
N LYS A 16 -23.63 -2.28 6.17
CA LYS A 16 -22.80 -3.47 6.30
C LYS A 16 -23.72 -4.70 6.36
N PRO A 17 -23.42 -5.77 5.62
CA PRO A 17 -24.20 -7.01 5.72
C PRO A 17 -24.23 -7.47 7.18
N ALA A 18 -25.35 -8.04 7.60
CA ALA A 18 -25.49 -8.56 8.95
C ALA A 18 -24.40 -9.60 9.22
N HIS A 19 -23.67 -9.45 10.32
CA HIS A 19 -22.60 -10.32 10.76
C HIS A 19 -23.07 -11.78 10.75
N ASP A 20 -22.47 -12.64 9.89
CA ASP A 20 -22.80 -14.06 9.86
C ASP A 20 -22.19 -14.77 11.10
N ALA A 21 -22.92 -14.76 12.22
CA ALA A 21 -22.50 -15.41 13.44
C ALA A 21 -22.26 -16.93 13.32
N ARG A 22 -22.50 -17.52 12.13
CA ARG A 22 -22.28 -18.95 11.83
C ARG A 22 -21.03 -19.18 11.00
N ALA A 23 -20.33 -18.14 10.58
CA ALA A 23 -19.07 -18.32 9.83
C ALA A 23 -18.02 -18.98 10.75
N PRO A 24 -17.30 -20.02 10.28
CA PRO A 24 -16.18 -20.57 11.02
C PRO A 24 -15.15 -19.48 11.32
N LEU A 25 -14.46 -19.57 12.45
CA LEU A 25 -13.36 -18.67 12.78
C LEU A 25 -12.27 -18.74 11.72
N LEU A 26 -11.67 -17.59 11.46
CA LEU A 26 -10.50 -17.48 10.62
C LEU A 26 -9.26 -17.84 11.44
N LEU A 27 -8.51 -18.85 11.00
CA LEU A 27 -7.33 -19.33 11.71
C LEU A 27 -6.07 -19.16 10.84
N ASN A 28 -4.96 -18.86 11.50
CA ASN A 28 -3.66 -18.79 10.82
C ASN A 28 -3.33 -20.14 10.18
N GLY A 29 -2.99 -20.13 8.89
CA GLY A 29 -2.69 -21.35 8.12
C GLY A 29 -3.92 -21.98 7.44
N ASP A 30 -5.14 -21.46 7.60
CA ASP A 30 -6.29 -21.94 6.83
C ASP A 30 -6.04 -21.76 5.33
N HIS A 31 -6.47 -22.76 4.54
CA HIS A 31 -6.43 -22.68 3.07
C HIS A 31 -7.80 -22.30 2.54
N LEU A 32 -7.94 -21.10 2.01
CA LEU A 32 -9.22 -20.53 1.60
C LEU A 32 -9.16 -19.93 0.19
N SER A 33 -10.32 -19.87 -0.46
CA SER A 33 -10.54 -18.96 -1.59
C SER A 33 -10.79 -17.55 -1.08
N VAL A 34 -10.56 -16.52 -1.92
CA VAL A 34 -10.84 -15.12 -1.56
C VAL A 34 -12.28 -14.94 -1.05
N PRO A 35 -13.35 -15.43 -1.73
CA PRO A 35 -14.72 -15.25 -1.21
C PRO A 35 -14.96 -15.89 0.16
N GLU A 36 -14.35 -17.04 0.45
CA GLU A 36 -14.50 -17.68 1.77
C GLU A 36 -13.67 -16.95 2.84
N PHE A 37 -12.48 -16.46 2.48
CA PHE A 37 -11.69 -15.60 3.35
C PHE A 37 -12.47 -14.34 3.74
N GLU A 38 -13.00 -13.61 2.78
CA GLU A 38 -13.79 -12.40 3.01
C GLU A 38 -15.00 -12.66 3.91
N ARG A 39 -15.75 -13.73 3.61
CA ARG A 39 -16.92 -14.11 4.41
C ARG A 39 -16.56 -14.36 5.88
N ARG A 40 -15.43 -15.02 6.16
CA ARG A 40 -14.95 -15.27 7.52
C ARG A 40 -14.33 -14.04 8.15
N TYR A 41 -13.62 -13.24 7.34
CA TYR A 41 -12.99 -12.00 7.80
C TYR A 41 -14.03 -10.96 8.23
N GLU A 42 -15.10 -10.80 7.48
CA GLU A 42 -16.25 -9.96 7.86
C GLU A 42 -16.95 -10.42 9.15
N ALA A 43 -16.91 -11.73 9.41
CA ALA A 43 -17.47 -12.32 10.62
C ALA A 43 -16.52 -12.26 11.83
N MET A 44 -15.27 -11.84 11.66
CA MET A 44 -14.32 -11.66 12.77
C MET A 44 -14.68 -10.44 13.63
N ALA A 45 -14.24 -10.49 14.89
CA ALA A 45 -14.24 -9.32 15.77
C ALA A 45 -13.38 -8.19 15.14
N GLU A 46 -13.78 -6.94 15.33
CA GLU A 46 -13.19 -5.76 14.65
C GLU A 46 -11.68 -5.57 14.89
N ASP A 47 -11.09 -6.24 15.89
CA ASP A 47 -9.70 -6.08 16.30
C ASP A 47 -8.70 -7.02 15.57
N GLY A 48 -9.18 -7.89 14.68
CA GLY A 48 -8.33 -8.87 13.98
C GLY A 48 -7.87 -8.36 12.61
N LYS A 49 -6.56 -8.38 12.34
CA LYS A 49 -6.01 -8.17 11.01
C LYS A 49 -5.56 -9.52 10.44
N ALA A 50 -6.02 -9.87 9.24
CA ALA A 50 -5.61 -11.05 8.52
C ALA A 50 -5.37 -10.71 7.04
N GLU A 51 -4.48 -11.47 6.40
CA GLU A 51 -4.19 -11.41 4.98
C GLU A 51 -4.35 -12.80 4.38
N LEU A 52 -4.78 -12.87 3.13
CA LEU A 52 -4.78 -14.11 2.35
C LEU A 52 -3.63 -14.07 1.35
N ILE A 53 -2.69 -14.99 1.46
CA ILE A 53 -1.47 -15.04 0.67
C ILE A 53 -1.33 -16.43 0.05
N GLU A 54 -1.39 -16.50 -1.28
CA GLU A 54 -1.41 -17.78 -2.01
C GLU A 54 -2.55 -18.71 -1.56
N GLY A 55 -3.66 -18.12 -1.09
CA GLY A 55 -4.79 -18.88 -0.54
C GLY A 55 -4.59 -19.37 0.89
N ILE A 56 -3.53 -18.93 1.58
CA ILE A 56 -3.24 -19.26 2.99
C ILE A 56 -3.51 -18.03 3.84
N VAL A 57 -4.21 -18.22 4.95
CA VAL A 57 -4.52 -17.16 5.92
C VAL A 57 -3.33 -16.86 6.81
N PHE A 58 -2.97 -15.60 6.91
CA PHE A 58 -1.97 -15.09 7.84
C PHE A 58 -2.62 -14.09 8.80
N MET A 59 -2.60 -14.42 10.10
CA MET A 59 -3.06 -13.52 11.14
C MET A 59 -1.94 -12.58 11.54
N ALA A 60 -2.14 -11.27 11.37
CA ALA A 60 -1.13 -10.29 11.72
C ALA A 60 -1.01 -10.14 13.24
N PRO A 61 0.23 -10.06 13.79
CA PRO A 61 0.43 -9.75 15.20
C PRO A 61 0.04 -8.29 15.52
N PRO A 62 -0.14 -7.95 16.79
CA PRO A 62 -0.31 -6.56 17.21
C PRO A 62 0.82 -5.66 16.71
N ILE A 63 0.46 -4.45 16.28
CA ILE A 63 1.43 -3.48 15.75
C ILE A 63 2.24 -2.86 16.90
N SER A 64 3.57 -2.91 16.82
CA SER A 64 4.46 -2.25 17.78
C SER A 64 4.55 -0.73 17.53
N SER A 65 5.05 0.01 18.53
CA SER A 65 5.27 1.46 18.39
C SER A 65 6.29 1.80 17.30
N GLU A 66 7.31 0.98 17.12
CA GLU A 66 8.36 1.16 16.11
C GLU A 66 7.79 1.00 14.70
N HIS A 67 6.98 -0.05 14.48
CA HIS A 67 6.26 -0.23 13.22
C HIS A 67 5.32 0.95 12.95
N GLY A 68 4.50 1.33 13.93
CA GLY A 68 3.56 2.44 13.80
C GLY A 68 4.23 3.77 13.46
N LYS A 69 5.42 4.06 14.05
CA LYS A 69 6.21 5.24 13.71
C LYS A 69 6.72 5.20 12.27
N ALA A 70 7.28 4.08 11.83
CA ALA A 70 7.81 3.90 10.48
C ALA A 70 6.67 4.00 9.45
N ASN A 71 5.53 3.36 9.72
CA ASN A 71 4.35 3.43 8.87
C ASN A 71 3.84 4.87 8.73
N ASN A 72 3.78 5.63 9.84
CA ASN A 72 3.42 7.04 9.79
C ASN A 72 4.41 7.88 8.98
N ILE A 73 5.72 7.69 9.14
CA ILE A 73 6.75 8.42 8.37
C ILE A 73 6.56 8.17 6.88
N LEU A 74 6.46 6.91 6.47
CA LEU A 74 6.33 6.54 5.06
C LEU A 74 4.98 6.98 4.50
N GLY A 75 3.90 6.81 5.25
CA GLY A 75 2.56 7.28 4.89
C GLY A 75 2.51 8.81 4.69
N VAL A 76 3.18 9.60 5.55
CA VAL A 76 3.26 11.06 5.37
C VAL A 76 4.06 11.42 4.11
N LEU A 77 5.19 10.77 3.85
CA LEU A 77 6.02 11.05 2.66
C LEU A 77 5.27 10.73 1.36
N LEU A 78 4.68 9.54 1.27
CA LEU A 78 3.92 9.11 0.09
C LEU A 78 2.61 9.89 -0.05
N GLY A 79 1.93 10.19 1.06
CA GLY A 79 0.74 11.04 1.09
C GLY A 79 1.02 12.47 0.63
N GLN A 80 2.16 13.05 1.03
CA GLN A 80 2.59 14.37 0.55
C GLN A 80 2.86 14.36 -0.96
N TYR A 81 3.46 13.28 -1.47
CA TYR A 81 3.64 13.10 -2.91
C TYR A 81 2.29 13.05 -3.63
N ALA A 82 1.35 12.23 -3.16
CA ALA A 82 0.01 12.12 -3.73
C ALA A 82 -0.72 13.48 -3.71
N ALA A 83 -0.70 14.19 -2.58
CA ALA A 83 -1.34 15.50 -2.45
C ALA A 83 -0.78 16.55 -3.44
N ALA A 84 0.49 16.43 -3.82
CA ALA A 84 1.15 17.31 -4.81
C ALA A 84 1.01 16.82 -6.26
N THR A 85 0.38 15.65 -6.49
CA THR A 85 0.30 14.98 -7.80
C THR A 85 -1.15 14.63 -8.14
N PRO A 86 -1.95 15.56 -8.67
CA PRO A 86 -3.35 15.30 -9.03
C PRO A 86 -3.49 14.05 -9.91
N GLY A 87 -4.41 13.15 -9.54
CA GLY A 87 -4.62 11.85 -10.20
C GLY A 87 -3.81 10.70 -9.61
N VAL A 88 -3.04 10.96 -8.53
CA VAL A 88 -2.39 9.93 -7.72
C VAL A 88 -3.04 9.89 -6.34
N ALA A 89 -3.29 8.69 -5.83
CA ALA A 89 -3.84 8.46 -4.51
C ALA A 89 -2.87 7.66 -3.64
N CYS A 90 -2.98 7.84 -2.33
CA CYS A 90 -2.22 7.12 -1.31
C CYS A 90 -3.15 6.58 -0.25
N ALA A 91 -2.92 5.37 0.21
CA ALA A 91 -3.61 4.79 1.35
C ALA A 91 -2.63 4.08 2.29
N VAL A 92 -3.01 4.00 3.56
CA VAL A 92 -2.27 3.31 4.62
C VAL A 92 -3.17 2.18 5.15
N ASN A 93 -2.64 0.96 5.24
CA ASN A 93 -3.36 -0.22 5.71
C ASN A 93 -4.70 -0.49 4.98
N ALA A 94 -4.78 -0.17 3.69
CA ALA A 94 -5.96 -0.45 2.90
C ALA A 94 -5.94 -1.89 2.36
N SER A 95 -7.07 -2.59 2.44
CA SER A 95 -7.20 -3.92 1.84
C SER A 95 -7.12 -3.83 0.32
N LEU A 96 -6.32 -4.71 -0.26
CA LEU A 96 -6.04 -4.81 -1.69
C LEU A 96 -6.30 -6.23 -2.18
N ARG A 97 -7.32 -6.42 -3.01
CA ARG A 97 -7.49 -7.63 -3.81
C ARG A 97 -6.55 -7.57 -5.00
N LEU A 98 -5.51 -8.38 -4.93
CA LEU A 98 -4.49 -8.39 -5.97
C LEU A 98 -4.83 -9.38 -7.10
N ASP A 99 -5.31 -10.56 -6.72
CA ASP A 99 -5.78 -11.61 -7.62
C ASP A 99 -6.73 -12.59 -6.90
N GLY A 100 -7.13 -13.70 -7.56
CA GLY A 100 -8.07 -14.68 -7.01
C GLY A 100 -7.57 -15.51 -5.81
N ARG A 101 -6.33 -15.31 -5.36
CA ARG A 101 -5.70 -16.04 -4.24
C ARG A 101 -5.01 -15.13 -3.23
N ASN A 102 -5.01 -13.80 -3.49
CA ASN A 102 -4.23 -12.85 -2.72
C ASN A 102 -5.05 -11.61 -2.37
N GLU A 103 -5.27 -11.42 -1.09
CA GLU A 103 -5.82 -10.21 -0.51
C GLU A 103 -4.94 -9.75 0.65
N TYR A 104 -4.32 -8.59 0.47
CA TYR A 104 -3.34 -8.01 1.39
C TYR A 104 -3.83 -6.73 2.04
N GLN A 105 -3.18 -6.35 3.13
CA GLN A 105 -3.28 -5.02 3.71
C GLN A 105 -1.89 -4.38 3.80
N PRO A 106 -1.32 -3.94 2.68
CA PRO A 106 -0.01 -3.31 2.66
C PRO A 106 0.05 -2.10 3.60
N ASP A 107 1.22 -1.86 4.19
CA ASP A 107 1.38 -0.74 5.10
C ASP A 107 1.14 0.60 4.40
N VAL A 108 1.68 0.80 3.18
CA VAL A 108 1.39 1.98 2.36
C VAL A 108 1.27 1.62 0.88
N LEU A 109 0.28 2.20 0.23
CA LEU A 109 0.02 2.08 -1.21
C LEU A 109 0.07 3.43 -1.89
N LEU A 110 0.60 3.48 -3.11
CA LEU A 110 0.52 4.63 -4.00
C LEU A 110 0.09 4.17 -5.39
N TRP A 111 -0.95 4.78 -5.96
CA TRP A 111 -1.48 4.37 -7.26
C TRP A 111 -2.01 5.54 -8.08
N ILE A 112 -2.06 5.35 -9.40
CA ILE A 112 -2.73 6.26 -10.32
C ILE A 112 -4.23 5.96 -10.25
N GLU A 113 -5.02 6.93 -9.78
CA GLU A 113 -6.43 6.75 -9.48
C GLU A 113 -7.34 6.99 -10.69
N GLN A 114 -6.90 7.81 -11.64
CA GLN A 114 -7.74 8.30 -12.73
C GLN A 114 -7.08 8.15 -14.11
N GLY A 115 -7.91 8.16 -15.13
CA GLY A 115 -7.49 8.14 -16.52
C GLY A 115 -7.15 6.74 -17.04
N LYS A 116 -6.62 6.69 -18.27
CA LYS A 116 -6.27 5.43 -18.97
C LYS A 116 -5.09 4.68 -18.35
N LEU A 117 -4.35 5.32 -17.46
CA LEU A 117 -3.21 4.72 -16.78
C LEU A 117 -3.59 4.05 -15.46
N ALA A 118 -4.81 4.30 -14.96
CA ALA A 118 -5.30 3.71 -13.72
C ALA A 118 -5.44 2.18 -13.85
N ARG A 119 -4.82 1.45 -12.93
CA ARG A 119 -4.86 -0.01 -12.86
C ARG A 119 -5.40 -0.53 -11.53
N THR A 120 -5.66 0.37 -10.61
CA THR A 120 -6.24 0.12 -9.30
C THR A 120 -7.48 0.99 -9.14
N LYS A 121 -8.54 0.41 -8.61
CA LYS A 121 -9.82 1.08 -8.36
C LYS A 121 -10.42 0.60 -7.04
N ALA A 122 -11.34 1.37 -6.47
CA ALA A 122 -12.18 0.89 -5.39
C ALA A 122 -13.28 -0.04 -5.95
N GLY A 123 -13.41 -1.22 -5.35
CA GLY A 123 -14.52 -2.14 -5.60
C GLY A 123 -15.84 -1.62 -5.02
N PRO A 124 -16.97 -2.31 -5.28
CA PRO A 124 -18.29 -1.93 -4.76
C PRO A 124 -18.39 -1.91 -3.23
N ASP A 125 -17.56 -2.68 -2.56
CA ASP A 125 -17.44 -2.81 -1.11
C ASP A 125 -16.44 -1.81 -0.49
N GLY A 126 -15.77 -1.03 -1.33
CA GLY A 126 -14.77 -0.03 -0.91
C GLY A 126 -13.36 -0.59 -0.76
N LEU A 127 -13.12 -1.89 -0.96
CA LEU A 127 -11.78 -2.45 -1.00
C LEU A 127 -11.08 -2.09 -2.31
N LEU A 128 -9.76 -1.96 -2.29
CA LEU A 128 -9.00 -1.72 -3.52
C LEU A 128 -8.86 -3.01 -4.32
N GLU A 129 -8.99 -2.90 -5.63
CA GLU A 129 -8.82 -3.99 -6.58
C GLU A 129 -7.82 -3.59 -7.66
N GLY A 130 -6.92 -4.50 -8.03
CA GLY A 130 -6.00 -4.31 -9.15
C GLY A 130 -4.54 -4.23 -8.74
N ARG A 131 -3.75 -3.45 -9.49
CA ARG A 131 -2.29 -3.41 -9.39
C ARG A 131 -1.81 -1.98 -9.15
N PRO A 132 -1.61 -1.58 -7.89
CA PRO A 132 -1.05 -0.27 -7.58
C PRO A 132 0.36 -0.14 -8.16
N GLU A 133 0.79 1.07 -8.43
CA GLU A 133 2.11 1.33 -9.01
C GLU A 133 3.23 1.15 -7.99
N LEU A 134 2.96 1.36 -6.70
CA LEU A 134 3.93 1.17 -5.62
C LEU A 134 3.23 0.58 -4.40
N VAL A 135 3.87 -0.45 -3.83
CA VAL A 135 3.51 -1.05 -2.55
C VAL A 135 4.69 -0.93 -1.60
N ALA A 136 4.42 -0.60 -0.35
CA ALA A 136 5.44 -0.51 0.69
C ALA A 136 5.04 -1.31 1.93
N GLU A 137 5.99 -2.07 2.47
CA GLU A 137 5.87 -2.88 3.67
C GLU A 137 6.93 -2.47 4.69
N ILE A 138 6.57 -2.50 5.96
CA ILE A 138 7.44 -2.19 7.10
C ILE A 138 7.68 -3.47 7.88
N ALA A 139 8.90 -3.98 7.79
CA ALA A 139 9.32 -5.21 8.41
C ALA A 139 10.03 -4.94 9.74
N LEU A 140 9.56 -5.58 10.81
CA LEU A 140 10.27 -5.62 12.10
C LEU A 140 10.93 -6.97 12.33
N SER A 141 10.12 -8.04 12.37
CA SER A 141 10.56 -9.42 12.59
C SER A 141 10.18 -10.35 11.43
N SER A 142 9.33 -9.89 10.52
CA SER A 142 8.83 -10.63 9.36
C SER A 142 9.60 -10.36 8.06
N HIS A 143 10.81 -9.77 8.16
CA HIS A 143 11.59 -9.34 6.99
C HIS A 143 11.81 -10.44 5.95
N ALA A 144 11.97 -11.69 6.37
CA ALA A 144 12.09 -12.81 5.42
C ALA A 144 10.81 -13.00 4.59
N TYR A 145 9.66 -12.84 5.23
CA TYR A 145 8.37 -12.97 4.58
C TYR A 145 8.12 -11.84 3.56
N ASP A 146 8.36 -10.60 3.96
CA ASP A 146 8.18 -9.43 3.08
C ASP A 146 9.23 -9.42 1.96
N LEU A 147 10.49 -9.81 2.24
CA LEU A 147 11.55 -9.84 1.25
C LEU A 147 11.45 -11.02 0.25
N TYR A 148 10.80 -12.11 0.60
CA TYR A 148 10.73 -13.30 -0.25
C TYR A 148 9.31 -13.63 -0.71
N GLU A 149 8.40 -13.92 0.21
CA GLU A 149 7.05 -14.38 -0.13
C GLU A 149 6.21 -13.30 -0.79
N LYS A 150 5.98 -12.18 -0.11
CA LYS A 150 5.22 -11.06 -0.65
C LYS A 150 5.88 -10.48 -1.89
N LYS A 151 7.22 -10.34 -1.89
CA LYS A 151 7.97 -9.88 -3.06
C LYS A 151 7.71 -10.73 -4.30
N ALA A 152 7.71 -12.06 -4.16
CA ALA A 152 7.44 -12.97 -5.27
C ALA A 152 6.00 -12.80 -5.79
N VAL A 153 5.03 -12.62 -4.91
CA VAL A 153 3.64 -12.38 -5.30
C VAL A 153 3.47 -11.04 -5.99
N TYR A 154 4.03 -9.95 -5.44
CA TYR A 154 3.99 -8.63 -6.07
C TYR A 154 4.68 -8.61 -7.44
N GLN A 155 5.82 -9.30 -7.57
CA GLN A 155 6.53 -9.48 -8.84
C GLN A 155 5.66 -10.18 -9.88
N ARG A 156 5.07 -11.33 -9.54
CA ARG A 156 4.19 -12.09 -10.44
C ARG A 156 2.96 -11.29 -10.85
N ASN A 157 2.43 -10.48 -9.94
CA ASN A 157 1.31 -9.59 -10.21
C ASN A 157 1.71 -8.29 -10.90
N GLN A 158 2.98 -8.16 -11.30
CA GLN A 158 3.48 -7.01 -12.07
C GLN A 158 3.27 -5.66 -11.36
N ILE A 159 3.48 -5.61 -10.04
CA ILE A 159 3.54 -4.36 -9.28
C ILE A 159 4.84 -3.65 -9.68
N PRO A 160 4.80 -2.42 -10.22
CA PRO A 160 6.00 -1.77 -10.78
C PRO A 160 7.09 -1.46 -9.77
N GLU A 161 6.72 -1.05 -8.55
CA GLU A 161 7.69 -0.74 -7.51
C GLU A 161 7.28 -1.33 -6.16
N TYR A 162 8.28 -1.84 -5.44
CA TYR A 162 8.11 -2.45 -4.14
C TYR A 162 9.15 -1.95 -3.15
N ILE A 163 8.69 -1.48 -1.99
CA ILE A 163 9.53 -1.03 -0.89
C ILE A 163 9.41 -2.00 0.28
N VAL A 164 10.55 -2.35 0.89
CA VAL A 164 10.60 -3.01 2.20
C VAL A 164 11.52 -2.21 3.11
N TRP A 165 10.98 -1.73 4.22
CA TRP A 165 11.76 -1.05 5.25
C TRP A 165 11.94 -1.95 6.47
N GLU A 166 13.16 -2.51 6.62
CA GLU A 166 13.59 -3.28 7.78
C GLU A 166 14.03 -2.31 8.89
N VAL A 167 13.10 -1.95 9.76
CA VAL A 167 13.30 -0.86 10.74
C VAL A 167 14.39 -1.17 11.75
N MET A 168 14.40 -2.42 12.27
CA MET A 168 15.37 -2.84 13.30
C MET A 168 16.79 -2.96 12.76
N ASP A 169 16.92 -3.32 11.48
CA ASP A 169 18.21 -3.47 10.80
C ASP A 169 18.68 -2.19 10.10
N ALA A 170 17.88 -1.12 10.18
CA ALA A 170 18.14 0.15 9.49
C ALA A 170 18.40 -0.04 7.97
N ARG A 171 17.68 -0.97 7.33
CA ARG A 171 17.77 -1.27 5.91
C ARG A 171 16.51 -0.82 5.19
N PHE A 172 16.69 -0.27 4.02
CA PHE A 172 15.61 0.18 3.16
C PHE A 172 15.84 -0.34 1.75
N HIS A 173 14.98 -1.22 1.31
CA HIS A 173 15.01 -1.80 -0.02
C HIS A 173 13.93 -1.15 -0.88
N TRP A 174 14.30 -0.71 -2.06
CA TRP A 174 13.37 -0.21 -3.05
C TRP A 174 13.64 -0.90 -4.37
N PHE A 175 12.69 -1.66 -4.85
CA PHE A 175 12.78 -2.45 -6.06
C PHE A 175 11.93 -1.83 -7.17
N ALA A 176 12.41 -1.91 -8.41
CA ALA A 176 11.64 -1.66 -9.61
C ALA A 176 11.53 -2.92 -10.45
N LEU A 177 10.37 -3.13 -11.05
CA LEU A 177 10.09 -4.26 -11.93
C LEU A 177 10.63 -3.96 -13.33
N GLU A 178 11.53 -4.81 -13.83
CA GLU A 178 12.09 -4.77 -15.17
C GLU A 178 12.04 -6.17 -15.78
N HIS A 179 11.47 -6.30 -16.96
CA HIS A 179 11.36 -7.60 -17.67
C HIS A 179 10.76 -8.74 -16.84
N GLY A 180 9.86 -8.41 -15.89
CA GLY A 180 9.21 -9.38 -15.00
C GLY A 180 9.99 -9.73 -13.73
N GLU A 181 11.13 -9.08 -13.48
CA GLU A 181 11.95 -9.30 -12.29
C GLU A 181 12.20 -7.99 -11.52
N TYR A 182 12.33 -8.10 -10.19
CA TYR A 182 12.65 -6.97 -9.33
C TYR A 182 14.15 -6.73 -9.22
N PHE A 183 14.59 -5.54 -9.63
CA PHE A 183 15.94 -5.04 -9.44
C PHE A 183 15.96 -3.89 -8.40
N PRO A 184 16.98 -3.85 -7.54
CA PRO A 184 17.09 -2.76 -6.56
C PRO A 184 17.32 -1.43 -7.27
N LEU A 185 16.57 -0.41 -6.87
CA LEU A 185 16.85 0.97 -7.26
C LEU A 185 18.11 1.47 -6.55
N THR A 186 18.96 2.14 -7.29
CA THR A 186 20.19 2.72 -6.76
C THR A 186 20.09 4.24 -6.67
N ALA A 187 20.92 4.85 -5.80
CA ALA A 187 20.96 6.29 -5.65
C ALA A 187 21.37 6.97 -6.98
N ARG A 188 20.73 8.08 -7.28
CA ARG A 188 21.04 8.91 -8.45
C ARG A 188 22.38 9.63 -8.26
N GLN A 189 23.26 9.48 -9.24
CA GLN A 189 24.63 10.02 -9.18
C GLN A 189 24.70 11.55 -9.33
N ASP A 190 23.69 12.16 -9.95
CA ASP A 190 23.58 13.61 -10.17
C ASP A 190 22.98 14.37 -8.97
N LEU A 191 22.51 13.64 -7.95
CA LEU A 191 21.97 14.21 -6.73
C LEU A 191 22.94 14.05 -5.55
N ARG A 192 23.00 15.09 -4.71
CA ARG A 192 23.79 15.00 -3.47
C ARG A 192 23.11 14.12 -2.44
N GLY A 193 23.88 13.27 -1.79
CA GLY A 193 23.41 12.28 -0.84
C GLY A 193 22.95 10.98 -1.55
N ALA A 194 22.59 9.97 -0.78
CA ALA A 194 22.09 8.72 -1.32
C ALA A 194 20.59 8.83 -1.60
N VAL A 195 20.22 9.64 -2.58
CA VAL A 195 18.84 9.88 -2.99
C VAL A 195 18.41 8.85 -4.02
N VAL A 196 17.40 8.04 -3.69
CA VAL A 196 16.75 7.11 -4.61
C VAL A 196 15.49 7.77 -5.17
N CYS A 197 15.24 7.56 -6.44
CA CYS A 197 14.12 8.16 -7.16
C CYS A 197 13.22 7.07 -7.73
N SER A 198 11.90 7.23 -7.56
CA SER A 198 10.92 6.38 -8.22
C SER A 198 11.04 6.52 -9.75
N ARG A 199 10.86 5.40 -10.44
CA ARG A 199 10.77 5.36 -11.90
C ARG A 199 9.34 5.56 -12.39
N VAL A 200 8.37 5.15 -11.57
CA VAL A 200 6.95 5.21 -11.91
C VAL A 200 6.31 6.53 -11.48
N PHE A 201 6.81 7.10 -10.38
CA PHE A 201 6.36 8.36 -9.82
C PHE A 201 7.45 9.43 -9.91
N PRO A 202 7.66 10.08 -11.07
CA PRO A 202 8.67 11.12 -11.26
C PRO A 202 8.54 12.23 -10.20
N GLY A 203 9.64 12.54 -9.53
CA GLY A 203 9.66 13.51 -8.42
C GLY A 203 9.45 12.89 -7.03
N LEU A 204 9.13 11.62 -6.92
CA LEU A 204 9.20 10.90 -5.64
C LEU A 204 10.68 10.55 -5.36
N TRP A 205 11.35 11.43 -4.62
CA TRP A 205 12.75 11.34 -4.26
C TRP A 205 12.90 11.15 -2.77
N LEU A 206 13.59 10.08 -2.34
CA LEU A 206 13.81 9.76 -0.93
C LEU A 206 15.30 9.67 -0.61
N GLU A 207 15.71 10.29 0.48
CA GLU A 207 17.06 10.18 1.03
C GLU A 207 17.08 8.97 1.98
N ILE A 208 17.57 7.84 1.47
CA ILE A 208 17.44 6.54 2.13
C ILE A 208 18.22 6.41 3.44
N PRO A 209 19.50 6.84 3.56
CA PRO A 209 20.24 6.66 4.80
C PRO A 209 19.58 7.29 6.02
N SER A 210 19.06 8.50 5.90
CA SER A 210 18.37 9.17 7.02
C SER A 210 17.02 8.51 7.31
N LEU A 211 16.32 8.04 6.29
CA LEU A 211 15.07 7.33 6.43
C LEU A 211 15.28 5.99 7.16
N ALA A 212 16.25 5.19 6.69
CA ALA A 212 16.53 3.87 7.21
C ALA A 212 16.84 3.87 8.72
N VAL A 213 17.58 4.88 9.23
CA VAL A 213 17.88 5.02 10.67
C VAL A 213 16.77 5.70 11.49
N GLY A 214 15.57 5.78 10.96
CA GLY A 214 14.41 6.31 11.70
C GLY A 214 14.39 7.83 11.90
N LYS A 215 15.23 8.57 11.18
CA LYS A 215 15.21 10.06 11.19
C LYS A 215 14.11 10.65 10.31
N GLY A 216 13.00 9.96 10.18
CA GLY A 216 11.92 10.28 9.25
C GLY A 216 11.24 11.63 9.46
N TYR A 217 11.46 12.26 10.62
CA TYR A 217 11.00 13.62 10.88
C TYR A 217 12.08 14.68 10.64
N ASP A 218 13.23 14.28 10.07
CA ASP A 218 14.30 15.21 9.70
C ASP A 218 13.87 16.08 8.52
N LYS A 219 14.13 17.38 8.63
CA LYS A 219 13.88 18.36 7.56
C LYS A 219 14.57 17.99 6.24
N GLY A 220 15.68 17.23 6.29
CA GLY A 220 16.43 16.77 5.12
C GLY A 220 15.60 15.84 4.23
N ILE A 221 14.87 14.88 4.82
CA ILE A 221 14.04 13.92 4.07
C ILE A 221 12.91 14.66 3.35
N TYR A 222 12.16 15.49 4.07
CA TYR A 222 11.10 16.30 3.45
C TYR A 222 11.65 17.31 2.44
N GLY A 223 12.85 17.86 2.71
CA GLY A 223 13.54 18.76 1.79
C GLY A 223 13.89 18.06 0.47
N THR A 224 14.30 16.79 0.50
CA THR A 224 14.60 15.99 -0.69
C THR A 224 13.34 15.69 -1.49
N LEU A 225 12.26 15.24 -0.84
CA LEU A 225 10.97 15.06 -1.50
C LEU A 225 10.47 16.37 -2.13
N ASN A 226 10.54 17.51 -1.40
CA ASN A 226 10.12 18.80 -1.93
C ASN A 226 10.95 19.26 -3.14
N LYS A 227 12.24 18.92 -3.23
CA LYS A 227 13.04 19.18 -4.43
C LYS A 227 12.54 18.34 -5.60
N GLY A 228 12.24 17.07 -5.37
CA GLY A 228 11.65 16.17 -6.37
C GLY A 228 10.32 16.70 -6.91
N LEU A 229 9.41 17.10 -6.03
CA LEU A 229 8.12 17.68 -6.39
C LEU A 229 8.23 18.98 -7.22
N LYS A 230 9.33 19.72 -7.09
CA LYS A 230 9.63 20.92 -7.89
C LYS A 230 10.41 20.61 -9.17
N SER A 231 10.76 19.37 -9.43
CA SER A 231 11.55 18.98 -10.61
C SER A 231 10.78 19.15 -11.91
N ALA A 232 11.51 19.21 -13.02
CA ALA A 232 10.90 19.25 -14.35
C ALA A 232 10.18 17.94 -14.69
N GLU A 233 10.74 16.81 -14.23
CA GLU A 233 10.16 15.48 -14.43
C GLU A 233 8.83 15.32 -13.74
N HIS A 234 8.66 15.81 -12.49
CA HIS A 234 7.38 15.81 -11.79
C HIS A 234 6.34 16.66 -12.52
N ARG A 235 6.69 17.89 -12.91
CA ARG A 235 5.77 18.76 -13.68
C ARG A 235 5.34 18.13 -15.01
N ALA A 236 6.23 17.44 -15.69
CA ALA A 236 5.89 16.71 -16.92
C ALA A 236 4.95 15.54 -16.65
N PHE A 237 5.17 14.81 -15.55
CA PHE A 237 4.31 13.71 -15.12
C PHE A 237 2.89 14.19 -14.80
N VAL A 238 2.75 15.24 -13.99
CA VAL A 238 1.42 15.85 -13.69
C VAL A 238 0.68 16.24 -14.98
N LYS A 239 1.41 16.88 -15.95
CA LYS A 239 0.80 17.20 -17.25
C LYS A 239 0.39 15.97 -18.06
N LYS A 240 1.12 14.86 -17.94
CA LYS A 240 0.79 13.58 -18.59
C LYS A 240 -0.48 12.99 -17.99
N LEU A 241 -0.59 12.95 -16.65
CA LEU A 241 -1.77 12.44 -15.96
C LEU A 241 -3.04 13.24 -16.33
N ALA A 242 -2.94 14.57 -16.41
CA ALA A 242 -4.06 15.43 -16.77
C ALA A 242 -4.59 15.22 -18.20
N LYS A 243 -3.84 14.48 -19.07
CA LYS A 243 -4.22 14.20 -20.46
C LYS A 243 -4.63 12.74 -20.68
N SER A 244 -4.49 11.88 -19.69
CA SER A 244 -4.78 10.44 -19.77
C SER A 244 -6.24 10.15 -19.44
#